data_23dc5155ac4a3e3f4fc8cf4a737dd44f
#
_entry.id   23dc5155ac4a3e3f4fc8cf4a737dd44f
#
_cell.length_a   1.000
_cell.length_b   1.000
_cell.length_c   1.000
_cell.angle_alpha   90.00
_cell.angle_beta   90.00
_cell.angle_gamma   90.00
#
_symmetry.space_group_name_H-M   'P 1'
#
loop_
_entity.id
_entity.type
_entity.pdbx_description
1 polymer ?
#
loop_
_entity_poly.entity_id
_entity_poly.type
_entity_poly.pdbx_seq_one_letter_code
_entity_poly.pdbx_strand_id
1 'polypeptide(L)'
;MVSTLPNLNSVDLSQLRLEIRNLQPQLVEWRRRLHQKPELSFHENLTAQFVSQKLQEWGIEHQTNIAKTGIVATIDSGKPGRVLAIRADMDALPIQEENEVDYRSQHDGIMHACGHDGHTAIALGTVCYLAKHKHSFSGKVKFIFQPAEEGPGGAKPMIEAGVLKNPDVDAIVGLHLWNNLPLGTVGVRSGALMAAVEIFDCTIFGKGGHGGMPHQTVDSIVVTAQIVSALQAIVARNIDPIDSAVVTVGKFHAGDTHNVIADTAQIGGTVRYFNPAYQGYFDKRIEQVIAGICQSHGANYKLDYSAFYPPVINDSRIAELVRGVAESVVETPAGIVPECQTMGGEDMSFFLQEVPGCYFFLGSANPEKNLAYPHHHPRFDFDETALGMGVEMFVRCVEKFCMM
;
A
#
# COMPACT_ATOMS: atom_id res chain seq x y z
N MET A 1 47.26 19.35 13.39
CA MET A 1 46.57 19.87 12.20
C MET A 1 45.30 19.08 12.01
N VAL A 2 44.18 19.65 12.43
CA VAL A 2 42.84 19.02 12.23
C VAL A 2 42.43 19.37 10.81
N SER A 3 42.38 18.38 9.94
CA SER A 3 41.87 18.49 8.57
C SER A 3 40.39 18.82 8.64
N THR A 4 40.02 20.06 8.34
CA THR A 4 38.63 20.43 8.09
C THR A 4 38.21 19.82 6.77
N LEU A 5 37.33 18.79 6.85
CA LEU A 5 36.61 18.29 5.70
C LEU A 5 35.81 19.46 5.07
N PRO A 6 35.74 19.57 3.74
CA PRO A 6 34.98 20.63 3.11
C PRO A 6 33.51 20.45 3.43
N ASN A 7 32.87 21.52 3.91
CA ASN A 7 31.41 21.64 4.00
C ASN A 7 30.81 21.34 2.62
N LEU A 8 30.34 20.13 2.41
CA LEU A 8 29.44 19.81 1.31
C LEU A 8 28.15 20.59 1.61
N ASN A 9 27.79 21.50 0.73
CA ASN A 9 26.66 22.40 0.82
C ASN A 9 25.39 21.66 1.28
N SER A 10 25.04 21.82 2.57
CA SER A 10 23.68 21.52 3.00
C SER A 10 22.75 22.40 2.18
N VAL A 11 21.78 21.81 1.47
CA VAL A 11 20.75 22.59 0.78
C VAL A 11 20.16 23.58 1.78
N ASP A 12 20.09 24.84 1.39
CA ASP A 12 19.46 25.86 2.22
C ASP A 12 17.98 25.49 2.36
N LEU A 13 17.59 25.09 3.56
CA LEU A 13 16.22 24.61 3.86
C LEU A 13 15.17 25.68 3.55
N SER A 14 15.54 26.95 3.64
CA SER A 14 14.65 28.04 3.29
C SER A 14 14.42 28.11 1.78
N GLN A 15 15.45 27.84 0.99
CA GLN A 15 15.38 27.79 -0.46
C GLN A 15 14.56 26.60 -0.94
N LEU A 16 14.79 25.39 -0.40
CA LEU A 16 14.00 24.19 -0.70
C LEU A 16 12.49 24.44 -0.47
N ARG A 17 12.14 24.96 0.71
CA ARG A 17 10.74 25.24 1.05
C ARG A 17 10.12 26.32 0.16
N LEU A 18 10.89 27.33 -0.24
CA LEU A 18 10.43 28.34 -1.18
C LEU A 18 10.12 27.74 -2.55
N GLU A 19 11.01 26.91 -3.08
CA GLU A 19 10.82 26.26 -4.38
C GLU A 19 9.64 25.29 -4.37
N ILE A 20 9.46 24.51 -3.29
CA ILE A 20 8.30 23.63 -3.13
C ILE A 20 6.99 24.43 -3.05
N ARG A 21 6.97 25.56 -2.32
CA ARG A 21 5.79 26.45 -2.30
C ARG A 21 5.46 26.97 -3.70
N ASN A 22 6.46 27.31 -4.48
CA ASN A 22 6.27 27.75 -5.87
C ASN A 22 5.78 26.61 -6.78
N LEU A 23 6.10 25.36 -6.46
CA LEU A 23 5.64 24.18 -7.17
C LEU A 23 4.21 23.76 -6.77
N GLN A 24 3.72 24.15 -5.60
CA GLN A 24 2.45 23.72 -5.05
C GLN A 24 1.25 23.85 -6.02
N PRO A 25 1.05 24.98 -6.72
CA PRO A 25 -0.06 25.08 -7.68
C PRO A 25 0.00 24.02 -8.79
N GLN A 26 1.21 23.66 -9.22
CA GLN A 26 1.43 22.66 -10.26
C GLN A 26 1.22 21.24 -9.73
N LEU A 27 1.58 20.95 -8.48
CA LEU A 27 1.28 19.68 -7.81
C LEU A 27 -0.24 19.46 -7.73
N VAL A 28 -0.97 20.49 -7.34
CA VAL A 28 -2.44 20.47 -7.29
C VAL A 28 -3.03 20.24 -8.68
N GLU A 29 -2.54 20.92 -9.71
CA GLU A 29 -2.99 20.73 -11.10
C GLU A 29 -2.77 19.27 -11.56
N TRP A 30 -1.58 18.72 -11.31
CA TRP A 30 -1.28 17.34 -11.69
C TRP A 30 -2.15 16.33 -10.95
N ARG A 31 -2.30 16.47 -9.63
CA ARG A 31 -3.16 15.63 -8.82
C ARG A 31 -4.60 15.66 -9.32
N ARG A 32 -5.17 16.84 -9.53
CA ARG A 32 -6.57 17.00 -10.00
C ARG A 32 -6.79 16.45 -11.40
N ARG A 33 -5.79 16.59 -12.29
CA ARG A 33 -5.83 15.96 -13.61
C ARG A 33 -5.88 14.45 -13.53
N LEU A 34 -5.09 13.84 -12.66
CA LEU A 34 -5.09 12.39 -12.42
C LEU A 34 -6.42 11.96 -11.80
N HIS A 35 -6.89 12.70 -10.80
CA HIS A 35 -8.17 12.45 -10.14
C HIS A 35 -9.38 12.47 -11.08
N GLN A 36 -9.37 13.36 -12.05
CA GLN A 36 -10.44 13.45 -13.07
C GLN A 36 -10.44 12.26 -14.04
N LYS A 37 -9.34 11.53 -14.18
CA LYS A 37 -9.18 10.42 -15.14
C LYS A 37 -8.64 9.17 -14.45
N PRO A 38 -9.33 8.67 -13.42
CA PRO A 38 -8.89 7.50 -12.69
C PRO A 38 -9.01 6.25 -13.56
N GLU A 39 -8.06 5.34 -13.41
CA GLU A 39 -8.01 4.10 -14.16
C GLU A 39 -7.76 2.93 -13.20
N LEU A 40 -8.42 1.80 -13.45
CA LEU A 40 -8.30 0.60 -12.62
C LEU A 40 -6.95 -0.08 -12.81
N SER A 41 -6.60 -0.93 -11.85
CA SER A 41 -5.39 -1.75 -11.83
C SER A 41 -5.05 -2.39 -13.17
N PHE A 42 -3.82 -2.20 -13.66
CA PHE A 42 -3.30 -2.62 -14.96
C PHE A 42 -3.98 -2.01 -16.20
N HIS A 43 -4.75 -0.93 -16.02
CA HIS A 43 -5.38 -0.16 -17.09
C HIS A 43 -5.00 1.32 -17.03
N GLU A 44 -4.00 1.70 -16.25
CA GLU A 44 -3.53 3.06 -15.96
C GLU A 44 -2.79 3.69 -17.19
N ASN A 45 -3.41 3.60 -18.39
CA ASN A 45 -2.76 4.01 -19.63
C ASN A 45 -2.62 5.53 -19.75
N LEU A 46 -3.66 6.29 -19.41
CA LEU A 46 -3.65 7.76 -19.45
C LEU A 46 -2.74 8.31 -18.34
N THR A 47 -2.76 7.69 -17.16
CA THR A 47 -1.89 8.00 -16.04
C THR A 47 -0.42 7.77 -16.42
N ALA A 48 -0.09 6.61 -16.96
CA ALA A 48 1.25 6.28 -17.45
C ALA A 48 1.70 7.23 -18.58
N GLN A 49 0.80 7.53 -19.51
CA GLN A 49 1.09 8.50 -20.59
C GLN A 49 1.40 9.89 -20.01
N PHE A 50 0.64 10.35 -19.02
CA PHE A 50 0.87 11.64 -18.38
C PHE A 50 2.20 11.67 -17.65
N VAL A 51 2.54 10.64 -16.86
CA VAL A 51 3.84 10.52 -16.18
C VAL A 51 4.98 10.54 -17.19
N SER A 52 4.90 9.70 -18.24
CA SER A 52 5.92 9.63 -19.29
C SER A 52 6.11 10.97 -20.01
N GLN A 53 5.01 11.67 -20.32
CA GLN A 53 5.08 13.00 -20.92
C GLN A 53 5.84 13.99 -20.02
N LYS A 54 5.57 14.01 -18.70
CA LYS A 54 6.27 14.89 -17.77
C LYS A 54 7.76 14.56 -17.66
N LEU A 55 8.11 13.28 -17.63
CA LEU A 55 9.51 12.84 -17.63
C LEU A 55 10.24 13.29 -18.90
N GLN A 56 9.58 13.18 -20.07
CA GLN A 56 10.13 13.66 -21.35
C GLN A 56 10.33 15.18 -21.38
N GLU A 57 9.35 15.96 -20.86
CA GLU A 57 9.45 17.42 -20.77
C GLU A 57 10.67 17.87 -19.96
N TRP A 58 11.07 17.07 -18.96
CA TRP A 58 12.25 17.36 -18.11
C TRP A 58 13.53 16.68 -18.60
N GLY A 59 13.49 15.94 -19.70
CA GLY A 59 14.64 15.23 -20.27
C GLY A 59 15.12 14.08 -19.39
N ILE A 60 14.21 13.43 -18.63
CA ILE A 60 14.54 12.31 -17.75
C ILE A 60 14.39 11.00 -18.54
N GLU A 61 15.47 10.22 -18.53
CA GLU A 61 15.47 8.88 -19.10
C GLU A 61 14.54 7.95 -18.30
N HIS A 62 13.63 7.27 -19.02
CA HIS A 62 12.68 6.36 -18.39
C HIS A 62 12.25 5.22 -19.30
N GLN A 63 11.76 4.15 -18.69
CA GLN A 63 11.19 2.99 -19.35
C GLN A 63 9.70 2.90 -18.99
N THR A 64 8.88 2.59 -20.00
CA THR A 64 7.42 2.44 -19.87
C THR A 64 7.01 0.99 -20.09
N ASN A 65 5.72 0.70 -19.83
CA ASN A 65 5.11 -0.61 -20.03
C ASN A 65 5.74 -1.74 -19.19
N ILE A 66 6.32 -1.41 -18.06
CA ILE A 66 6.82 -2.39 -17.09
C ILE A 66 5.62 -2.92 -16.32
N ALA A 67 5.46 -4.25 -16.23
CA ALA A 67 4.25 -4.85 -15.64
C ALA A 67 2.96 -4.20 -16.21
N LYS A 68 2.88 -4.07 -17.54
CA LYS A 68 1.84 -3.45 -18.37
C LYS A 68 1.93 -1.92 -18.43
N THR A 69 1.66 -1.19 -17.35
CA THR A 69 1.51 0.28 -17.34
C THR A 69 2.54 1.00 -16.49
N GLY A 70 3.35 0.26 -15.72
CA GLY A 70 4.38 0.82 -14.84
C GLY A 70 5.50 1.54 -15.57
N ILE A 71 6.11 2.49 -14.87
CA ILE A 71 7.22 3.32 -15.39
C ILE A 71 8.37 3.31 -14.38
N VAL A 72 9.59 3.27 -14.90
CA VAL A 72 10.81 3.49 -14.11
C VAL A 72 11.61 4.62 -14.73
N ALA A 73 11.96 5.61 -13.93
CA ALA A 73 12.81 6.73 -14.32
C ALA A 73 14.05 6.81 -13.42
N THR A 74 15.17 7.33 -13.94
CA THR A 74 16.40 7.46 -13.17
C THR A 74 16.99 8.85 -13.32
N ILE A 75 17.31 9.51 -12.20
CA ILE A 75 18.08 10.73 -12.17
C ILE A 75 19.49 10.38 -11.68
N ASP A 76 20.48 10.64 -12.52
CA ASP A 76 21.90 10.45 -12.20
C ASP A 76 22.52 11.81 -11.85
N SER A 77 23.09 11.93 -10.64
CA SER A 77 23.78 13.13 -10.20
C SER A 77 25.10 13.40 -10.94
N GLY A 78 25.63 12.40 -11.64
CA GLY A 78 26.96 12.41 -12.24
C GLY A 78 28.09 12.19 -11.21
N LYS A 79 27.77 11.94 -9.95
CA LYS A 79 28.72 11.67 -8.87
C LYS A 79 28.57 10.23 -8.38
N PRO A 80 29.66 9.54 -8.00
CA PRO A 80 29.56 8.23 -7.36
C PRO A 80 28.71 8.31 -6.09
N GLY A 81 27.95 7.27 -5.81
CA GLY A 81 27.13 7.19 -4.61
C GLY A 81 26.11 6.04 -4.68
N ARG A 82 25.23 5.98 -3.69
CA ARG A 82 24.20 4.98 -3.54
C ARG A 82 23.00 5.25 -4.45
N VAL A 83 22.17 4.25 -4.62
CA VAL A 83 20.92 4.32 -5.40
C VAL A 83 19.74 4.23 -4.45
N LEU A 84 18.97 5.30 -4.32
CA LEU A 84 17.70 5.31 -3.61
C LEU A 84 16.56 5.14 -4.60
N ALA A 85 15.64 4.21 -4.35
CA ALA A 85 14.38 4.14 -5.07
C ALA A 85 13.28 4.89 -4.31
N ILE A 86 12.40 5.55 -5.05
CA ILE A 86 11.16 6.17 -4.57
C ILE A 86 10.01 5.51 -5.31
N ARG A 87 9.06 4.93 -4.58
CA ARG A 87 7.87 4.28 -5.17
C ARG A 87 6.64 5.16 -4.99
N ALA A 88 5.83 5.23 -6.04
CA ALA A 88 4.47 5.76 -6.01
C ALA A 88 3.56 4.85 -6.84
N ASP A 89 2.41 4.51 -6.30
CA ASP A 89 1.34 3.78 -6.98
C ASP A 89 0.50 4.70 -7.87
N MET A 90 -0.26 4.12 -8.82
CA MET A 90 -0.96 4.90 -9.85
C MET A 90 -2.43 4.55 -10.04
N ASP A 91 -2.87 3.39 -9.56
CA ASP A 91 -4.21 2.87 -9.85
C ASP A 91 -5.31 3.48 -8.99
N ALA A 92 -6.54 3.29 -9.44
CA ALA A 92 -7.77 3.75 -8.81
C ALA A 92 -8.70 2.57 -8.49
N LEU A 93 -9.79 2.84 -7.78
CA LEU A 93 -10.74 1.88 -7.26
C LEU A 93 -12.08 1.90 -8.02
N PRO A 94 -12.81 0.77 -8.08
CA PRO A 94 -14.16 0.69 -8.65
C PRO A 94 -15.20 1.26 -7.68
N ILE A 95 -15.11 2.56 -7.42
CA ILE A 95 -15.98 3.30 -6.48
C ILE A 95 -16.62 4.46 -7.23
N GLN A 96 -17.95 4.63 -7.08
CA GLN A 96 -18.66 5.80 -7.58
C GLN A 96 -18.39 7.00 -6.68
N GLU A 97 -17.76 8.03 -7.20
CA GLU A 97 -17.47 9.24 -6.45
C GLU A 97 -18.72 10.04 -6.14
N GLU A 98 -18.82 10.50 -4.87
CA GLU A 98 -19.92 11.33 -4.35
C GLU A 98 -19.47 12.76 -4.00
N ASN A 99 -18.23 13.15 -4.28
CA ASN A 99 -17.76 14.51 -4.03
C ASN A 99 -18.38 15.51 -5.02
N GLU A 100 -18.70 16.69 -4.53
CA GLU A 100 -19.19 17.82 -5.32
C GLU A 100 -18.07 18.83 -5.55
N VAL A 101 -17.03 18.41 -6.30
CA VAL A 101 -15.85 19.21 -6.61
C VAL A 101 -15.66 19.31 -8.13
N ASP A 102 -15.04 20.38 -8.60
CA ASP A 102 -14.81 20.64 -10.03
C ASP A 102 -13.77 19.71 -10.66
N TYR A 103 -12.98 19.01 -9.86
CA TYR A 103 -12.01 18.00 -10.28
C TYR A 103 -12.46 16.56 -10.04
N ARG A 104 -13.74 16.30 -9.76
CA ARG A 104 -14.26 14.94 -9.57
C ARG A 104 -13.99 14.04 -10.78
N SER A 105 -13.99 12.74 -10.55
CA SER A 105 -13.86 11.72 -11.58
C SER A 105 -14.81 11.96 -12.77
N GLN A 106 -14.26 11.81 -13.98
CA GLN A 106 -15.02 11.83 -15.23
C GLN A 106 -15.32 10.40 -15.73
N HIS A 107 -14.93 9.38 -14.98
CA HIS A 107 -15.19 7.97 -15.26
C HIS A 107 -16.20 7.43 -14.24
N ASP A 108 -17.43 7.18 -14.69
CA ASP A 108 -18.47 6.62 -13.83
C ASP A 108 -18.03 5.30 -13.18
N GLY A 109 -18.24 5.20 -11.87
CA GLY A 109 -17.91 4.00 -11.11
C GLY A 109 -16.41 3.82 -10.81
N ILE A 110 -15.56 4.80 -11.10
CA ILE A 110 -14.11 4.73 -10.81
C ILE A 110 -13.66 6.01 -10.12
N MET A 111 -12.86 5.88 -9.07
CA MET A 111 -12.39 7.01 -8.28
C MET A 111 -11.00 6.73 -7.67
N HIS A 112 -10.14 7.75 -7.59
CA HIS A 112 -8.98 7.70 -6.71
C HIS A 112 -9.42 7.89 -5.25
N ALA A 113 -9.84 6.80 -4.60
CA ALA A 113 -10.31 6.81 -3.21
C ALA A 113 -9.23 6.34 -2.21
N CYS A 114 -7.97 6.22 -2.65
CA CYS A 114 -6.82 5.86 -1.81
C CYS A 114 -5.68 6.89 -1.84
N GLY A 115 -5.75 7.91 -2.71
CA GLY A 115 -4.76 8.99 -2.76
C GLY A 115 -3.59 8.74 -3.73
N HIS A 116 -3.66 7.73 -4.60
CA HIS A 116 -2.59 7.39 -5.55
C HIS A 116 -2.35 8.49 -6.60
N ASP A 117 -3.36 9.29 -6.92
CA ASP A 117 -3.24 10.54 -7.67
C ASP A 117 -2.31 11.54 -6.98
N GLY A 118 -2.40 11.64 -5.66
CA GLY A 118 -1.50 12.44 -4.81
C GLY A 118 -0.08 11.85 -4.73
N HIS A 119 0.04 10.53 -4.57
CA HIS A 119 1.34 9.85 -4.54
C HIS A 119 2.11 10.04 -5.84
N THR A 120 1.42 9.87 -6.97
CA THR A 120 1.98 10.12 -8.31
C THR A 120 2.38 11.59 -8.48
N ALA A 121 1.54 12.55 -8.03
CA ALA A 121 1.87 13.98 -8.10
C ALA A 121 3.07 14.36 -7.21
N ILE A 122 3.19 13.79 -6.01
CA ILE A 122 4.35 13.96 -5.11
C ILE A 122 5.62 13.42 -5.77
N ALA A 123 5.56 12.22 -6.34
CA ALA A 123 6.72 11.64 -7.03
C ALA A 123 7.15 12.51 -8.23
N LEU A 124 6.21 12.97 -9.07
CA LEU A 124 6.49 13.90 -10.16
C LEU A 124 7.09 15.23 -9.67
N GLY A 125 6.58 15.78 -8.57
CA GLY A 125 7.13 16.98 -7.93
C GLY A 125 8.57 16.78 -7.47
N THR A 126 8.85 15.62 -6.90
CA THR A 126 10.21 15.24 -6.48
C THR A 126 11.14 15.09 -7.69
N VAL A 127 10.69 14.44 -8.78
CA VAL A 127 11.45 14.38 -10.05
C VAL A 127 11.73 15.77 -10.57
N CYS A 128 10.70 16.64 -10.65
CA CYS A 128 10.85 18.01 -11.16
C CYS A 128 11.87 18.82 -10.37
N TYR A 129 11.89 18.71 -9.03
CA TYR A 129 12.85 19.36 -8.18
C TYR A 129 14.26 18.80 -8.38
N LEU A 130 14.43 17.47 -8.27
CA LEU A 130 15.75 16.84 -8.35
C LEU A 130 16.37 16.95 -9.76
N ALA A 131 15.58 17.01 -10.82
CA ALA A 131 16.08 17.24 -12.18
C ALA A 131 16.78 18.59 -12.31
N LYS A 132 16.26 19.64 -11.65
CA LYS A 132 16.87 20.97 -11.60
C LYS A 132 18.12 21.02 -10.71
N HIS A 133 18.11 20.19 -9.67
CA HIS A 133 19.14 20.18 -8.62
C HIS A 133 19.97 18.88 -8.62
N LYS A 134 20.13 18.21 -9.78
CA LYS A 134 20.80 16.91 -9.88
C LYS A 134 22.23 16.87 -9.31
N HIS A 135 22.89 18.03 -9.19
CA HIS A 135 24.23 18.12 -8.62
C HIS A 135 24.25 18.38 -7.09
N SER A 136 23.08 18.49 -6.44
CA SER A 136 22.99 18.70 -4.99
C SER A 136 23.17 17.42 -4.17
N PHE A 137 23.05 16.24 -4.80
CA PHE A 137 23.23 14.95 -4.15
C PHE A 137 24.32 14.11 -4.85
N SER A 138 24.61 12.92 -4.33
CA SER A 138 25.53 11.94 -4.92
C SER A 138 24.77 10.66 -5.24
N GLY A 139 25.27 9.84 -6.20
CA GLY A 139 24.59 8.62 -6.60
C GLY A 139 23.42 8.86 -7.53
N LYS A 140 22.40 8.00 -7.43
CA LYS A 140 21.24 7.99 -8.34
C LYS A 140 19.93 7.89 -7.55
N VAL A 141 18.87 8.45 -8.12
CA VAL A 141 17.50 8.28 -7.63
C VAL A 141 16.68 7.59 -8.70
N LYS A 142 16.10 6.45 -8.35
CA LYS A 142 15.21 5.69 -9.22
C LYS A 142 13.77 5.92 -8.79
N PHE A 143 12.91 6.34 -9.69
CA PHE A 143 11.48 6.50 -9.45
C PHE A 143 10.73 5.32 -10.04
N ILE A 144 9.91 4.67 -9.26
CA ILE A 144 9.07 3.53 -9.63
C ILE A 144 7.61 3.99 -9.53
N PHE A 145 7.00 4.26 -10.70
CA PHE A 145 5.56 4.51 -10.79
C PHE A 145 4.89 3.18 -11.02
N GLN A 146 4.25 2.67 -9.97
CA GLN A 146 3.77 1.30 -9.90
C GLN A 146 2.29 1.22 -10.23
N PRO A 147 1.84 0.28 -11.11
CA PRO A 147 0.43 -0.02 -11.32
C PRO A 147 -0.12 -0.97 -10.26
N ALA A 148 -1.44 -1.08 -10.19
CA ALA A 148 -2.18 -2.19 -9.61
C ALA A 148 -1.86 -2.52 -8.15
N GLU A 149 -1.73 -1.51 -7.28
CA GLU A 149 -1.56 -1.73 -5.84
C GLU A 149 -2.82 -2.32 -5.22
N GLU A 150 -4.01 -1.81 -5.59
CA GLU A 150 -5.33 -2.20 -5.06
C GLU A 150 -5.75 -3.63 -5.44
N GLY A 151 -4.86 -4.36 -6.11
CA GLY A 151 -4.99 -5.76 -6.54
C GLY A 151 -5.17 -5.90 -8.05
N PRO A 152 -4.53 -6.89 -8.66
CA PRO A 152 -3.93 -8.11 -8.09
C PRO A 152 -2.46 -7.98 -7.67
N GLY A 153 -1.91 -6.76 -7.54
CA GLY A 153 -0.54 -6.49 -7.11
C GLY A 153 0.44 -6.26 -8.26
N GLY A 154 0.93 -5.02 -8.38
CA GLY A 154 1.87 -4.61 -9.43
C GLY A 154 3.34 -4.67 -9.00
N ALA A 155 3.62 -4.63 -7.68
CA ALA A 155 4.98 -4.63 -7.17
C ALA A 155 5.77 -5.88 -7.59
N LYS A 156 5.22 -7.06 -7.37
CA LYS A 156 5.89 -8.33 -7.71
C LYS A 156 6.21 -8.46 -9.21
N PRO A 157 5.28 -8.22 -10.15
CA PRO A 157 5.61 -8.20 -11.58
C PRO A 157 6.67 -7.15 -11.96
N MET A 158 6.69 -5.99 -11.32
CA MET A 158 7.74 -4.98 -11.55
C MET A 158 9.11 -5.48 -11.07
N ILE A 159 9.18 -6.11 -9.89
CA ILE A 159 10.42 -6.71 -9.35
C ILE A 159 10.92 -7.80 -10.31
N GLU A 160 10.05 -8.69 -10.76
CA GLU A 160 10.36 -9.74 -11.74
C GLU A 160 10.86 -9.16 -13.08
N ALA A 161 10.38 -7.99 -13.49
CA ALA A 161 10.87 -7.24 -14.64
C ALA A 161 12.22 -6.53 -14.39
N GLY A 162 12.78 -6.62 -13.17
CA GLY A 162 14.12 -6.13 -12.84
C GLY A 162 14.20 -4.65 -12.46
N VAL A 163 13.11 -4.01 -11.99
CA VAL A 163 13.11 -2.58 -11.65
C VAL A 163 14.10 -2.21 -10.52
N LEU A 164 14.49 -3.18 -9.69
CA LEU A 164 15.49 -3.00 -8.64
C LEU A 164 16.94 -3.18 -9.13
N LYS A 165 17.12 -3.46 -10.42
CA LYS A 165 18.42 -3.69 -11.08
C LYS A 165 18.72 -2.59 -12.11
N ASN A 166 19.97 -2.47 -12.51
CA ASN A 166 20.45 -1.59 -13.56
C ASN A 166 20.02 -0.10 -13.43
N PRO A 167 20.47 0.65 -12.39
CA PRO A 167 21.41 0.26 -11.35
C PRO A 167 20.75 -0.53 -10.22
N ASP A 168 21.54 -1.31 -9.48
CA ASP A 168 21.06 -1.98 -8.27
C ASP A 168 20.61 -0.96 -7.24
N VAL A 169 19.46 -1.17 -6.63
CA VAL A 169 18.88 -0.29 -5.61
C VAL A 169 19.45 -0.66 -4.25
N ASP A 170 19.99 0.30 -3.53
CA ASP A 170 20.54 0.12 -2.19
C ASP A 170 19.49 0.28 -1.08
N ALA A 171 18.46 1.08 -1.33
CA ALA A 171 17.30 1.23 -0.45
C ALA A 171 16.10 1.76 -1.22
N ILE A 172 14.89 1.56 -0.66
CA ILE A 172 13.64 2.07 -1.22
C ILE A 172 12.83 2.81 -0.15
N VAL A 173 12.18 3.90 -0.56
CA VAL A 173 11.19 4.59 0.27
C VAL A 173 9.90 4.79 -0.52
N GLY A 174 8.78 4.77 0.20
CA GLY A 174 7.46 5.11 -0.31
C GLY A 174 6.66 5.81 0.78
N LEU A 175 5.65 6.56 0.41
CA LEU A 175 4.71 7.15 1.34
C LEU A 175 3.27 6.80 0.96
N HIS A 176 2.40 6.86 1.97
CA HIS A 176 0.95 6.87 1.76
C HIS A 176 0.35 8.13 2.38
N LEU A 177 -0.42 8.89 1.61
CA LEU A 177 -1.30 9.94 2.16
C LEU A 177 -2.33 9.27 3.08
N TRP A 178 -2.44 9.73 4.33
CA TRP A 178 -3.17 8.96 5.33
C TRP A 178 -4.19 9.81 6.09
N ASN A 179 -5.47 9.67 5.74
CA ASN A 179 -6.55 10.45 6.35
C ASN A 179 -6.90 10.04 7.80
N ASN A 180 -6.30 8.99 8.34
CA ASN A 180 -6.39 8.71 9.77
C ASN A 180 -5.40 9.55 10.59
N LEU A 181 -4.52 10.31 9.93
CA LEU A 181 -3.57 11.23 10.55
C LEU A 181 -3.87 12.67 10.12
N PRO A 182 -3.82 13.64 11.05
CA PRO A 182 -3.99 15.05 10.73
C PRO A 182 -2.94 15.55 9.73
N LEU A 183 -3.32 16.50 8.88
CA LEU A 183 -2.40 17.24 8.03
C LEU A 183 -1.20 17.76 8.84
N GLY A 184 0.00 17.68 8.27
CA GLY A 184 1.23 18.15 8.94
C GLY A 184 1.88 17.12 9.86
N THR A 185 1.38 15.88 9.90
CA THR A 185 1.97 14.78 10.68
C THR A 185 2.61 13.72 9.79
N VAL A 186 3.54 12.94 10.36
CA VAL A 186 4.20 11.81 9.70
C VAL A 186 4.14 10.60 10.60
N GLY A 187 3.50 9.54 10.11
CA GLY A 187 3.49 8.22 10.75
C GLY A 187 4.67 7.39 10.28
N VAL A 188 5.65 7.17 11.14
CA VAL A 188 6.85 6.37 10.78
C VAL A 188 7.31 5.53 11.96
N ARG A 189 7.56 4.24 11.68
CA ARG A 189 8.06 3.27 12.66
C ARG A 189 8.98 2.25 12.04
N SER A 190 9.87 1.71 12.83
CA SER A 190 10.66 0.52 12.49
C SER A 190 9.83 -0.75 12.64
N GLY A 191 10.12 -1.78 11.85
CA GLY A 191 9.42 -3.05 11.88
C GLY A 191 8.04 -2.98 11.20
N ALA A 192 7.09 -3.77 11.68
CA ALA A 192 5.80 -3.95 11.03
C ALA A 192 4.95 -2.67 11.06
N LEU A 193 4.55 -2.19 9.87
CA LEU A 193 3.67 -1.03 9.67
C LEU A 193 2.28 -1.44 9.22
N MET A 194 2.17 -2.31 8.20
CA MET A 194 0.91 -2.78 7.64
C MET A 194 0.87 -4.31 7.65
N ALA A 195 -0.34 -4.87 7.74
CA ALA A 195 -0.53 -6.31 7.90
C ALA A 195 -0.38 -7.07 6.59
N ALA A 196 -0.05 -8.35 6.69
CA ALA A 196 -0.23 -9.31 5.62
C ALA A 196 -1.71 -9.41 5.21
N VAL A 197 -1.95 -9.72 3.95
CA VAL A 197 -3.28 -9.96 3.38
C VAL A 197 -3.36 -11.37 2.83
N GLU A 198 -4.20 -12.21 3.43
CA GLU A 198 -4.52 -13.53 2.91
C GLU A 198 -6.03 -13.69 2.84
N ILE A 199 -6.51 -14.49 1.88
CA ILE A 199 -7.93 -14.71 1.61
C ILE A 199 -8.16 -16.21 1.47
N PHE A 200 -9.30 -16.68 1.97
CA PHE A 200 -9.75 -18.04 1.74
C PHE A 200 -11.21 -18.08 1.29
N ASP A 201 -11.51 -18.99 0.39
CA ASP A 201 -12.87 -19.43 0.02
C ASP A 201 -12.96 -20.94 0.22
N CYS A 202 -14.03 -21.41 0.84
CA CYS A 202 -14.22 -22.83 1.09
C CYS A 202 -15.65 -23.24 0.78
N THR A 203 -15.78 -24.32 0.02
CA THR A 203 -17.05 -25.01 -0.21
C THR A 203 -17.07 -26.30 0.59
N ILE A 204 -18.10 -26.48 1.42
CA ILE A 204 -18.37 -27.68 2.19
C ILE A 204 -19.43 -28.51 1.45
N PHE A 205 -19.13 -29.78 1.24
CA PHE A 205 -20.01 -30.74 0.58
C PHE A 205 -20.58 -31.71 1.61
N GLY A 206 -21.85 -31.59 1.89
CA GLY A 206 -22.62 -32.51 2.71
C GLY A 206 -23.42 -33.50 1.86
N LYS A 207 -24.61 -33.82 2.33
CA LYS A 207 -25.62 -34.63 1.64
C LYS A 207 -27.00 -34.07 1.93
N GLY A 208 -27.61 -33.42 0.95
CA GLY A 208 -28.95 -32.85 1.07
C GLY A 208 -30.06 -33.86 1.27
N GLY A 209 -31.23 -33.38 1.69
CA GLY A 209 -32.43 -34.23 1.84
C GLY A 209 -33.56 -33.55 2.59
N HIS A 210 -34.54 -34.36 3.01
CA HIS A 210 -35.74 -33.86 3.66
C HIS A 210 -35.46 -33.35 5.07
N GLY A 211 -35.81 -32.10 5.39
CA GLY A 211 -35.55 -31.47 6.69
C GLY A 211 -36.07 -32.23 7.91
N GLY A 212 -37.15 -33.03 7.77
CA GLY A 212 -37.67 -33.90 8.82
C GLY A 212 -36.98 -35.28 8.90
N MET A 213 -36.00 -35.59 8.02
CA MET A 213 -35.26 -36.85 7.99
C MET A 213 -33.73 -36.64 8.04
N PRO A 214 -33.19 -35.91 9.04
CA PRO A 214 -31.77 -35.52 9.07
C PRO A 214 -30.83 -36.74 9.17
N HIS A 215 -31.26 -37.86 9.71
CA HIS A 215 -30.48 -39.10 9.84
C HIS A 215 -30.09 -39.72 8.47
N GLN A 216 -30.67 -39.28 7.37
CA GLN A 216 -30.35 -39.73 6.01
C GLN A 216 -29.40 -38.78 5.26
N THR A 217 -28.97 -37.68 5.92
CA THR A 217 -28.28 -36.55 5.33
C THR A 217 -26.95 -36.24 6.06
N VAL A 218 -26.19 -35.34 5.49
CA VAL A 218 -25.05 -34.62 6.14
C VAL A 218 -25.33 -33.16 5.96
N ASP A 219 -25.74 -32.49 7.03
CA ASP A 219 -26.18 -31.09 6.99
C ASP A 219 -25.00 -30.13 6.83
N SER A 220 -24.86 -29.60 5.62
CA SER A 220 -23.76 -28.67 5.29
C SER A 220 -23.83 -27.40 6.09
N ILE A 221 -25.01 -26.89 6.47
CA ILE A 221 -25.17 -25.67 7.29
C ILE A 221 -24.62 -25.90 8.69
N VAL A 222 -25.00 -27.01 9.33
CA VAL A 222 -24.55 -27.37 10.68
C VAL A 222 -23.03 -27.55 10.71
N VAL A 223 -22.47 -28.28 9.73
CA VAL A 223 -21.01 -28.47 9.60
C VAL A 223 -20.31 -27.12 9.45
N THR A 224 -20.79 -26.27 8.55
CA THR A 224 -20.16 -24.97 8.27
C THR A 224 -20.25 -24.00 9.45
N ALA A 225 -21.38 -23.98 10.17
CA ALA A 225 -21.53 -23.17 11.38
C ALA A 225 -20.50 -23.54 12.48
N GLN A 226 -20.22 -24.86 12.63
CA GLN A 226 -19.17 -25.32 13.55
C GLN A 226 -17.77 -24.90 13.06
N ILE A 227 -17.51 -24.98 11.74
CA ILE A 227 -16.25 -24.50 11.17
C ILE A 227 -16.05 -23.02 11.48
N VAL A 228 -17.04 -22.15 11.22
CA VAL A 228 -16.97 -20.71 11.50
C VAL A 228 -16.64 -20.44 12.97
N SER A 229 -17.30 -21.16 13.89
CA SER A 229 -17.05 -21.04 15.33
C SER A 229 -15.65 -21.51 15.72
N ALA A 230 -15.17 -22.61 15.15
CA ALA A 230 -13.87 -23.17 15.48
C ALA A 230 -12.70 -22.34 14.91
N LEU A 231 -12.88 -21.70 13.74
CA LEU A 231 -11.88 -20.78 13.16
C LEU A 231 -11.55 -19.62 14.10
N GLN A 232 -12.50 -19.17 14.94
CA GLN A 232 -12.26 -18.10 15.91
C GLN A 232 -11.23 -18.52 17.00
N ALA A 233 -11.11 -19.82 17.27
CA ALA A 233 -10.15 -20.33 18.24
C ALA A 233 -8.68 -20.23 17.74
N ILE A 234 -8.44 -20.08 16.44
CA ILE A 234 -7.08 -19.98 15.88
C ILE A 234 -6.39 -18.76 16.51
N VAL A 235 -6.96 -17.57 16.40
CA VAL A 235 -6.38 -16.37 16.98
C VAL A 235 -6.37 -16.46 18.52
N ALA A 236 -7.47 -16.86 19.12
CA ALA A 236 -7.61 -16.84 20.58
C ALA A 236 -6.74 -17.88 21.31
N ARG A 237 -6.28 -18.96 20.64
CA ARG A 237 -5.60 -20.10 21.30
C ARG A 237 -4.30 -20.56 20.62
N ASN A 238 -3.98 -20.08 19.43
CA ASN A 238 -2.80 -20.54 18.70
C ASN A 238 -1.82 -19.42 18.34
N ILE A 239 -2.24 -18.15 18.46
CA ILE A 239 -1.39 -16.98 18.23
C ILE A 239 -0.87 -16.49 19.60
N ASP A 240 0.37 -16.00 19.63
CA ASP A 240 0.93 -15.39 20.83
C ASP A 240 0.04 -14.21 21.26
N PRO A 241 -0.38 -14.12 22.53
CA PRO A 241 -1.25 -13.05 23.01
C PRO A 241 -0.73 -11.61 22.81
N ILE A 242 0.57 -11.44 22.62
CA ILE A 242 1.19 -10.15 22.33
C ILE A 242 1.28 -9.86 20.81
N ASP A 243 1.06 -10.86 19.96
CA ASP A 243 0.98 -10.69 18.52
C ASP A 243 -0.45 -10.36 18.08
N SER A 244 -0.58 -9.48 17.11
CA SER A 244 -1.89 -9.14 16.53
C SER A 244 -2.14 -9.94 15.25
N ALA A 245 -3.27 -10.65 15.24
CA ALA A 245 -3.78 -11.34 14.05
C ALA A 245 -5.31 -11.31 14.00
N VAL A 246 -5.86 -11.42 12.79
CA VAL A 246 -7.30 -11.46 12.52
C VAL A 246 -7.62 -12.62 11.59
N VAL A 247 -8.66 -13.39 11.91
CA VAL A 247 -9.32 -14.35 11.02
C VAL A 247 -10.80 -13.99 10.98
N THR A 248 -11.26 -13.49 9.83
CA THR A 248 -12.64 -13.07 9.64
C THR A 248 -13.32 -13.93 8.59
N VAL A 249 -14.50 -14.47 8.89
CA VAL A 249 -15.40 -15.04 7.90
C VAL A 249 -16.39 -13.95 7.49
N GLY A 250 -16.25 -13.44 6.26
CA GLY A 250 -17.07 -12.34 5.73
C GLY A 250 -18.19 -12.80 4.81
N LYS A 251 -18.16 -14.07 4.35
CA LYS A 251 -19.18 -14.67 3.47
C LYS A 251 -19.65 -15.97 4.08
N PHE A 252 -20.98 -16.19 4.05
CA PHE A 252 -21.60 -17.48 4.38
C PHE A 252 -22.89 -17.61 3.57
N HIS A 253 -22.94 -18.58 2.66
CA HIS A 253 -24.09 -18.83 1.78
C HIS A 253 -24.46 -20.30 1.85
N ALA A 254 -25.71 -20.63 2.18
CA ALA A 254 -26.22 -22.00 2.21
C ALA A 254 -27.74 -22.01 2.31
N GLY A 255 -28.37 -23.03 1.66
CA GLY A 255 -29.79 -23.32 1.76
C GLY A 255 -30.71 -22.32 1.05
N ASP A 256 -31.82 -22.84 0.51
CA ASP A 256 -32.80 -22.06 -0.27
C ASP A 256 -34.21 -22.11 0.30
N THR A 257 -34.53 -23.17 1.11
CA THR A 257 -35.89 -23.41 1.61
C THR A 257 -35.93 -24.10 2.97
N HIS A 258 -37.02 -23.91 3.70
CA HIS A 258 -37.14 -24.29 5.12
C HIS A 258 -37.12 -25.81 5.39
N ASN A 259 -37.53 -26.62 4.45
CA ASN A 259 -37.78 -28.06 4.64
C ASN A 259 -36.81 -28.96 3.87
N VAL A 260 -35.74 -28.39 3.30
CA VAL A 260 -34.68 -29.10 2.59
C VAL A 260 -33.35 -28.83 3.25
N ILE A 261 -32.63 -29.88 3.64
CA ILE A 261 -31.23 -29.77 4.10
C ILE A 261 -30.37 -29.54 2.86
N ALA A 262 -29.58 -28.48 2.89
CA ALA A 262 -28.67 -28.11 1.82
C ALA A 262 -27.53 -29.14 1.68
N ASP A 263 -27.19 -29.50 0.45
CA ASP A 263 -26.05 -30.37 0.16
C ASP A 263 -24.72 -29.66 0.14
N THR A 264 -24.73 -28.33 -0.03
CA THR A 264 -23.54 -27.51 -0.03
C THR A 264 -23.70 -26.26 0.81
N ALA A 265 -22.56 -25.76 1.36
CA ALA A 265 -22.44 -24.46 1.99
C ALA A 265 -21.11 -23.82 1.61
N GLN A 266 -21.08 -22.51 1.49
CA GLN A 266 -19.89 -21.75 1.11
C GLN A 266 -19.55 -20.71 2.17
N ILE A 267 -18.28 -20.63 2.55
CA ILE A 267 -17.71 -19.55 3.36
C ILE A 267 -16.52 -18.93 2.66
N GLY A 268 -16.31 -17.67 2.93
CA GLY A 268 -15.09 -16.96 2.51
C GLY A 268 -14.66 -15.95 3.56
N GLY A 269 -13.36 -15.73 3.64
CA GLY A 269 -12.83 -14.87 4.68
C GLY A 269 -11.45 -14.32 4.39
N THR A 270 -10.94 -13.59 5.37
CA THR A 270 -9.63 -12.95 5.26
C THR A 270 -8.81 -13.17 6.52
N VAL A 271 -7.49 -13.20 6.34
CA VAL A 271 -6.50 -13.27 7.43
C VAL A 271 -5.60 -12.04 7.36
N ARG A 272 -5.28 -11.47 8.53
CA ARG A 272 -4.33 -10.38 8.69
C ARG A 272 -3.39 -10.69 9.85
N TYR A 273 -2.11 -10.35 9.71
CA TYR A 273 -1.10 -10.48 10.78
C TYR A 273 0.11 -9.58 10.47
N PHE A 274 0.90 -9.25 11.51
CA PHE A 274 2.12 -8.45 11.34
C PHE A 274 3.41 -9.29 11.39
N ASN A 275 3.41 -10.35 12.18
CA ASN A 275 4.61 -11.15 12.39
C ASN A 275 4.87 -12.08 11.19
N PRO A 276 5.97 -11.89 10.41
CA PRO A 276 6.26 -12.71 9.23
C PRO A 276 6.47 -14.19 9.54
N ALA A 277 6.67 -14.57 10.82
CA ALA A 277 6.75 -15.98 11.22
C ALA A 277 5.42 -16.73 11.02
N TYR A 278 4.31 -16.03 10.84
CA TYR A 278 3.02 -16.65 10.54
C TYR A 278 2.78 -16.89 9.03
N GLN A 279 3.70 -16.52 8.17
CA GLN A 279 3.61 -16.84 6.75
C GLN A 279 3.54 -18.36 6.53
N GLY A 280 2.50 -18.83 5.84
CA GLY A 280 2.24 -20.26 5.64
C GLY A 280 1.79 -21.02 6.90
N TYR A 281 1.39 -20.31 7.96
CA TYR A 281 0.80 -20.90 9.17
C TYR A 281 -0.73 -20.97 9.07
N PHE A 282 -1.36 -19.86 8.67
CA PHE A 282 -2.82 -19.76 8.69
C PHE A 282 -3.49 -20.65 7.65
N ASP A 283 -2.92 -20.82 6.46
CA ASP A 283 -3.40 -21.75 5.43
C ASP A 283 -3.54 -23.17 5.99
N LYS A 284 -2.45 -23.68 6.58
CA LYS A 284 -2.41 -25.02 7.18
C LYS A 284 -3.37 -25.16 8.36
N ARG A 285 -3.44 -24.10 9.21
CA ARG A 285 -4.26 -24.21 10.42
C ARG A 285 -5.73 -24.11 10.11
N ILE A 286 -6.15 -23.26 9.17
CA ILE A 286 -7.52 -23.17 8.66
C ILE A 286 -7.92 -24.50 8.03
N GLU A 287 -7.08 -25.08 7.16
CA GLU A 287 -7.34 -26.37 6.54
C GLU A 287 -7.50 -27.47 7.57
N GLN A 288 -6.63 -27.57 8.59
CA GLN A 288 -6.72 -28.55 9.67
C GLN A 288 -8.05 -28.47 10.42
N VAL A 289 -8.54 -27.26 10.71
CA VAL A 289 -9.81 -27.04 11.40
C VAL A 289 -10.98 -27.51 10.53
N ILE A 290 -10.99 -27.10 9.25
CA ILE A 290 -12.03 -27.49 8.28
C ILE A 290 -12.04 -29.00 8.08
N ALA A 291 -10.88 -29.60 7.81
CA ALA A 291 -10.74 -31.05 7.60
C ALA A 291 -11.24 -31.85 8.80
N GLY A 292 -10.84 -31.47 10.03
CA GLY A 292 -11.24 -32.18 11.24
C GLY A 292 -12.74 -32.16 11.48
N ILE A 293 -13.40 -31.02 11.26
CA ILE A 293 -14.86 -30.89 11.44
C ILE A 293 -15.58 -31.65 10.31
N CYS A 294 -15.19 -31.47 9.06
CA CYS A 294 -15.78 -32.22 7.94
C CYS A 294 -15.68 -33.74 8.15
N GLN A 295 -14.51 -34.23 8.56
CA GLN A 295 -14.30 -35.65 8.87
C GLN A 295 -15.24 -36.16 9.98
N SER A 296 -15.44 -35.39 11.05
CA SER A 296 -16.29 -35.77 12.17
C SER A 296 -17.78 -35.89 11.80
N HIS A 297 -18.19 -35.19 10.74
CA HIS A 297 -19.57 -35.18 10.23
C HIS A 297 -19.78 -36.02 8.95
N GLY A 298 -18.72 -36.59 8.37
CA GLY A 298 -18.81 -37.30 7.09
C GLY A 298 -19.01 -36.36 5.89
N ALA A 299 -18.63 -35.10 6.01
CA ALA A 299 -18.64 -34.11 4.94
C ALA A 299 -17.29 -34.06 4.20
N ASN A 300 -17.28 -33.47 3.00
CA ASN A 300 -16.08 -33.12 2.25
C ASN A 300 -15.95 -31.61 2.11
N TYR A 301 -14.79 -31.15 1.68
CA TYR A 301 -14.56 -29.72 1.44
C TYR A 301 -13.63 -29.48 0.24
N LYS A 302 -13.70 -28.27 -0.31
CA LYS A 302 -12.69 -27.69 -1.20
C LYS A 302 -12.30 -26.33 -0.62
N LEU A 303 -11.03 -26.18 -0.28
CA LEU A 303 -10.44 -24.93 0.20
C LEU A 303 -9.58 -24.33 -0.91
N ASP A 304 -9.86 -23.07 -1.26
CA ASP A 304 -9.03 -22.24 -2.10
C ASP A 304 -8.43 -21.15 -1.19
N TYR A 305 -7.10 -21.11 -1.06
CA TYR A 305 -6.37 -20.17 -0.19
C TYR A 305 -5.35 -19.38 -1.00
N SER A 306 -5.29 -18.07 -0.77
CA SER A 306 -4.38 -17.16 -1.47
C SER A 306 -3.72 -16.19 -0.50
N ALA A 307 -2.39 -16.20 -0.46
CA ALA A 307 -1.58 -15.17 0.18
C ALA A 307 -1.34 -14.05 -0.83
N PHE A 308 -1.96 -12.87 -0.60
CA PHE A 308 -1.83 -11.72 -1.51
C PHE A 308 -0.57 -10.92 -1.23
N TYR A 309 -0.48 -10.31 -0.04
CA TYR A 309 0.61 -9.42 0.34
C TYR A 309 1.24 -9.88 1.65
N PRO A 310 2.58 -9.95 1.74
CA PRO A 310 3.27 -10.09 3.01
C PRO A 310 3.11 -8.83 3.87
N PRO A 311 3.44 -8.86 5.17
CA PRO A 311 3.40 -7.66 5.98
C PRO A 311 4.44 -6.63 5.52
N VAL A 312 4.10 -5.34 5.58
CA VAL A 312 5.05 -4.24 5.36
C VAL A 312 5.96 -4.14 6.57
N ILE A 313 7.23 -4.49 6.39
CA ILE A 313 8.26 -4.47 7.44
C ILE A 313 9.33 -3.44 7.09
N ASN A 314 9.38 -2.35 7.81
CA ASN A 314 10.37 -1.31 7.62
C ASN A 314 11.75 -1.70 8.17
N ASP A 315 12.81 -1.52 7.38
CA ASP A 315 14.19 -1.62 7.87
C ASP A 315 14.45 -0.55 8.93
N SER A 316 15.08 -0.94 10.03
CA SER A 316 15.26 -0.04 11.17
C SER A 316 16.14 1.18 10.86
N ARG A 317 17.16 1.02 10.01
CA ARG A 317 18.09 2.12 9.65
C ARG A 317 17.43 3.11 8.70
N ILE A 318 16.63 2.59 7.74
CA ILE A 318 15.92 3.45 6.79
C ILE A 318 14.74 4.14 7.48
N ALA A 319 14.02 3.45 8.37
CA ALA A 319 12.98 4.07 9.18
C ALA A 319 13.52 5.19 10.10
N GLU A 320 14.69 5.00 10.69
CA GLU A 320 15.36 6.04 11.51
C GLU A 320 15.82 7.23 10.63
N LEU A 321 16.31 6.98 9.42
CA LEU A 321 16.62 8.04 8.46
C LEU A 321 15.35 8.84 8.13
N VAL A 322 14.25 8.19 7.77
CA VAL A 322 12.97 8.83 7.43
C VAL A 322 12.44 9.60 8.64
N ARG A 323 12.50 9.03 9.86
CA ARG A 323 12.10 9.70 11.09
C ARG A 323 12.91 10.98 11.32
N GLY A 324 14.23 10.91 11.21
CA GLY A 324 15.07 12.09 11.36
C GLY A 324 14.90 13.13 10.23
N VAL A 325 14.40 12.75 9.06
CA VAL A 325 13.90 13.69 8.05
C VAL A 325 12.59 14.31 8.51
N ALA A 326 11.63 13.50 8.94
CA ALA A 326 10.33 13.97 9.41
C ALA A 326 10.45 14.99 10.55
N GLU A 327 11.36 14.80 11.52
CA GLU A 327 11.65 15.75 12.60
C GLU A 327 12.02 17.16 12.10
N SER A 328 12.57 17.25 10.88
CA SER A 328 12.94 18.53 10.26
C SER A 328 11.84 19.13 9.37
N VAL A 329 10.80 18.35 9.06
CA VAL A 329 9.67 18.73 8.19
C VAL A 329 8.46 19.14 9.00
N VAL A 330 8.11 18.36 10.05
CA VAL A 330 6.98 18.68 10.92
C VAL A 330 7.23 19.94 11.75
N GLU A 331 6.18 20.69 12.05
CA GLU A 331 6.28 21.93 12.82
C GLU A 331 6.62 21.69 14.30
N THR A 332 6.17 20.57 14.85
CA THR A 332 6.38 20.21 16.25
C THR A 332 6.72 18.73 16.39
N PRO A 333 7.43 18.31 17.45
CA PRO A 333 7.70 16.89 17.71
C PRO A 333 6.45 16.01 17.79
N ALA A 334 5.30 16.56 18.20
CA ALA A 334 4.02 15.86 18.22
C ALA A 334 3.49 15.51 16.80
N GLY A 335 4.06 16.10 15.75
CA GLY A 335 3.78 15.75 14.36
C GLY A 335 4.36 14.38 13.95
N ILE A 336 5.20 13.75 14.76
CA ILE A 336 5.71 12.39 14.51
C ILE A 336 4.84 11.38 15.26
N VAL A 337 4.24 10.45 14.54
CA VAL A 337 3.31 9.45 15.08
C VAL A 337 3.90 8.05 14.92
N PRO A 338 4.56 7.49 15.96
CA PRO A 338 5.13 6.15 15.90
C PRO A 338 4.08 5.03 16.02
N GLU A 339 2.93 5.29 16.66
CA GLU A 339 1.80 4.36 16.80
C GLU A 339 0.89 4.43 15.58
N CYS A 340 1.42 4.10 14.40
CA CYS A 340 0.71 4.24 13.13
C CYS A 340 0.40 2.89 12.44
N GLN A 341 0.48 1.76 13.15
CA GLN A 341 0.15 0.45 12.58
C GLN A 341 -1.31 0.36 12.11
N THR A 342 -1.52 -0.36 11.00
CA THR A 342 -2.86 -0.65 10.49
C THR A 342 -2.97 -2.09 10.00
N MET A 343 -4.19 -2.65 10.07
CA MET A 343 -4.52 -3.95 9.48
C MET A 343 -4.79 -3.87 7.95
N GLY A 344 -4.62 -2.71 7.32
CA GLY A 344 -4.54 -2.59 5.88
C GLY A 344 -3.36 -3.36 5.31
N GLY A 345 -3.46 -3.78 4.05
CA GLY A 345 -2.36 -4.41 3.33
C GLY A 345 -1.79 -3.47 2.27
N GLU A 346 -0.59 -3.78 1.78
CA GLU A 346 0.11 -2.92 0.82
C GLU A 346 1.21 -3.74 0.12
N ASP A 347 1.23 -3.72 -1.21
CA ASP A 347 2.16 -4.53 -2.00
C ASP A 347 3.58 -3.95 -2.07
N MET A 348 3.82 -2.73 -1.55
CA MET A 348 5.15 -2.21 -1.23
C MET A 348 5.96 -3.21 -0.40
N SER A 349 5.29 -4.06 0.36
CA SER A 349 5.87 -5.15 1.15
C SER A 349 6.80 -6.06 0.34
N PHE A 350 6.50 -6.30 -0.94
CA PHE A 350 7.37 -7.10 -1.81
C PHE A 350 8.70 -6.42 -2.09
N PHE A 351 8.72 -5.10 -2.32
CA PHE A 351 9.97 -4.36 -2.47
C PHE A 351 10.81 -4.41 -1.20
N LEU A 352 10.15 -4.32 -0.03
CA LEU A 352 10.84 -4.36 1.27
C LEU A 352 11.39 -5.75 1.62
N GLN A 353 10.94 -6.81 0.96
CA GLN A 353 11.56 -8.13 1.05
C GLN A 353 12.86 -8.24 0.25
N GLU A 354 13.01 -7.44 -0.82
CA GLU A 354 14.15 -7.49 -1.73
C GLU A 354 15.29 -6.53 -1.34
N VAL A 355 14.93 -5.34 -0.83
CA VAL A 355 15.90 -4.31 -0.46
C VAL A 355 15.49 -3.61 0.84
N PRO A 356 16.46 -3.13 1.65
CA PRO A 356 16.14 -2.34 2.83
C PRO A 356 15.28 -1.12 2.45
N GLY A 357 14.24 -0.82 3.22
CA GLY A 357 13.40 0.32 2.89
C GLY A 357 12.49 0.76 4.02
N CYS A 358 11.74 1.82 3.76
CA CYS A 358 10.76 2.35 4.68
C CYS A 358 9.53 2.85 3.91
N TYR A 359 8.38 2.35 4.30
CA TYR A 359 7.08 2.92 3.96
C TYR A 359 6.58 3.73 5.14
N PHE A 360 6.02 4.92 4.90
CA PHE A 360 5.57 5.81 5.96
C PHE A 360 4.27 6.50 5.58
N PHE A 361 3.53 6.94 6.58
CA PHE A 361 2.28 7.66 6.38
C PHE A 361 2.51 9.17 6.43
N LEU A 362 1.88 9.89 5.52
CA LEU A 362 1.83 11.35 5.51
C LEU A 362 0.40 11.78 5.85
N GLY A 363 0.22 12.40 7.01
CA GLY A 363 -1.07 12.90 7.45
C GLY A 363 -1.65 13.93 6.48
N SER A 364 -2.89 13.69 6.06
CA SER A 364 -3.55 14.45 5.01
C SER A 364 -4.99 14.88 5.35
N ALA A 365 -5.51 14.44 6.51
CA ALA A 365 -6.85 14.82 6.95
C ALA A 365 -6.94 16.27 7.40
N ASN A 366 -7.99 16.95 6.94
CA ASN A 366 -8.36 18.29 7.41
C ASN A 366 -9.87 18.35 7.67
N PRO A 367 -10.32 18.04 8.90
CA PRO A 367 -11.73 18.06 9.26
C PRO A 367 -12.41 19.43 9.07
N GLU A 368 -11.67 20.53 9.23
CA GLU A 368 -12.19 21.88 9.06
C GLU A 368 -12.65 22.17 7.61
N LYS A 369 -11.99 21.47 6.65
CA LYS A 369 -12.36 21.53 5.23
C LYS A 369 -13.25 20.36 4.79
N ASN A 370 -13.73 19.53 5.72
CA ASN A 370 -14.46 18.29 5.44
C ASN A 370 -13.64 17.25 4.63
N LEU A 371 -12.31 17.24 4.78
CA LEU A 371 -11.37 16.35 4.11
C LEU A 371 -10.81 15.34 5.13
N ALA A 372 -11.69 14.49 5.67
CA ALA A 372 -11.33 13.49 6.68
C ALA A 372 -12.09 12.16 6.52
N TYR A 373 -12.70 11.92 5.36
CA TYR A 373 -13.28 10.63 5.05
C TYR A 373 -12.18 9.56 4.95
N PRO A 374 -12.45 8.33 5.43
CA PRO A 374 -11.45 7.27 5.37
C PRO A 374 -11.18 6.83 3.92
N HIS A 375 -10.06 6.15 3.71
CA HIS A 375 -9.73 5.51 2.44
C HIS A 375 -10.85 4.58 1.99
N HIS A 376 -11.03 4.42 0.69
CA HIS A 376 -12.08 3.63 0.02
C HIS A 376 -13.52 4.14 0.26
N HIS A 377 -13.68 5.32 0.84
CA HIS A 377 -15.00 5.95 0.98
C HIS A 377 -15.35 6.75 -0.30
N PRO A 378 -16.62 6.74 -0.78
CA PRO A 378 -17.04 7.51 -1.97
C PRO A 378 -16.81 9.03 -1.90
N ARG A 379 -16.60 9.54 -0.68
CA ARG A 379 -16.26 10.97 -0.41
C ARG A 379 -14.82 11.14 0.08
N PHE A 380 -13.95 10.16 -0.16
CA PHE A 380 -12.56 10.34 0.16
C PHE A 380 -11.99 11.53 -0.63
N ASP A 381 -11.29 12.38 0.07
CA ASP A 381 -10.43 13.43 -0.47
C ASP A 381 -9.48 13.88 0.64
N PHE A 382 -8.43 14.59 0.31
CA PHE A 382 -7.39 14.99 1.25
C PHE A 382 -6.97 16.46 1.06
N ASP A 383 -6.36 17.06 2.07
CA ASP A 383 -5.85 18.43 1.93
C ASP A 383 -4.60 18.45 1.05
N GLU A 384 -4.71 19.06 -0.12
CA GLU A 384 -3.65 19.13 -1.13
C GLU A 384 -2.38 19.84 -0.64
N THR A 385 -2.41 20.53 0.51
CA THR A 385 -1.21 21.08 1.16
C THR A 385 -0.20 19.97 1.51
N ALA A 386 -0.68 18.74 1.75
CA ALA A 386 0.16 17.57 2.00
C ALA A 386 1.10 17.25 0.82
N LEU A 387 0.73 17.60 -0.43
CA LEU A 387 1.55 17.34 -1.61
C LEU A 387 2.95 17.93 -1.50
N GLY A 388 3.04 19.21 -1.13
CA GLY A 388 4.34 19.89 -0.93
C GLY A 388 5.15 19.27 0.19
N MET A 389 4.50 18.85 1.28
CA MET A 389 5.16 18.16 2.40
C MET A 389 5.73 16.80 1.96
N GLY A 390 5.01 16.05 1.13
CA GLY A 390 5.48 14.79 0.56
C GLY A 390 6.71 14.97 -0.32
N VAL A 391 6.74 16.01 -1.15
CA VAL A 391 7.92 16.37 -1.95
C VAL A 391 9.12 16.72 -1.05
N GLU A 392 8.92 17.54 0.00
CA GLU A 392 9.98 17.88 0.96
C GLU A 392 10.54 16.63 1.64
N MET A 393 9.66 15.71 2.07
CA MET A 393 10.06 14.43 2.67
C MET A 393 10.95 13.62 1.72
N PHE A 394 10.54 13.41 0.47
CA PHE A 394 11.32 12.63 -0.47
C PHE A 394 12.64 13.27 -0.86
N VAL A 395 12.66 14.58 -1.14
CA VAL A 395 13.91 15.31 -1.46
C VAL A 395 14.91 15.17 -0.33
N ARG A 396 14.49 15.39 0.91
CA ARG A 396 15.38 15.26 2.08
C ARG A 396 15.81 13.82 2.37
N CYS A 397 14.96 12.84 2.08
CA CYS A 397 15.36 11.43 2.16
C CYS A 397 16.49 11.13 1.16
N VAL A 398 16.39 11.65 -0.08
CA VAL A 398 17.48 11.53 -1.08
C VAL A 398 18.76 12.16 -0.57
N GLU A 399 18.71 13.42 -0.13
CA GLU A 399 19.89 14.14 0.37
C GLU A 399 20.54 13.38 1.53
N LYS A 400 19.76 12.99 2.53
CA LYS A 400 20.28 12.32 3.73
C LYS A 400 20.82 10.92 3.43
N PHE A 401 20.15 10.15 2.55
CA PHE A 401 20.60 8.82 2.15
C PHE A 401 21.90 8.87 1.35
N CYS A 402 22.03 9.83 0.44
CA CYS A 402 23.23 10.00 -0.38
C CYS A 402 24.45 10.52 0.38
N MET A 403 24.26 11.01 1.60
CA MET A 403 25.34 11.44 2.51
C MET A 403 25.85 10.30 3.42
N MET A 404 25.10 9.18 3.52
CA MET A 404 25.49 7.99 4.30
C MET A 404 26.53 7.15 3.56
#